data_638a60e4ba73cf238ebdf730fa0be521
#
_entry.id   638a60e4ba73cf238ebdf730fa0be521
#
_cell.length_a   1.000
_cell.length_b   1.000
_cell.length_c   1.000
_cell.angle_alpha   90.00
_cell.angle_beta   90.00
_cell.angle_gamma   90.00
#
_symmetry.space_group_name_H-M   'P 1'
#
loop_
_entity.id
_entity.type
_entity.pdbx_description
1 polymer ?
#
loop_
_entity_poly.entity_id
_entity_poly.type
_entity_poly.pdbx_seq_one_letter_code
_entity_poly.pdbx_strand_id
1 'polypeptide(L)'
;MNKKTKIYQAKTIITMNSYLPKATHVAVREGKILGVGNLDQLSGWGEHTLDTRFADKVLMPGFVEGHCHAPEGQIWNYTYLGYFERHDPEGNLHPRLQNMDEVLDRLRIVDENMDDKEEPLFAWGFDPIYYNSERMTVKHLDSVSTTRCIIIMHTSGHLLNVNSLVLQIAGIDSSTEVHGVFKDEEGKPTGELISMATHYIIQKVVGMPFFESMDSRGFWRFSTMARRVGVTTATDLLARFDKETLAAYQEVTSRQDFPLRIVPAMRIQEMPIKEGIARIRELVQSNSDKLYFGLCKIIADGSIQGFTARLKWPGYYNGSPEGAWYIPPESLEKMIDTYHAEGMHLHIHTNGDEATEVTIGAFESALAKNPRSDHRHTLQHCQMAEEAHFR
;
A
#
# COMPACT_ATOMS: atom_id res chain seq x y z
N MET A 1 33.22 5.40 -25.21
CA MET A 1 33.11 6.83 -24.86
C MET A 1 33.41 6.98 -23.37
N ASN A 2 34.39 7.79 -23.04
CA ASN A 2 34.76 8.03 -21.63
C ASN A 2 33.63 8.85 -20.99
N LYS A 3 32.78 8.19 -20.17
CA LYS A 3 31.62 8.82 -19.56
C LYS A 3 32.12 9.76 -18.44
N LYS A 4 31.92 11.07 -18.61
CA LYS A 4 32.46 12.11 -17.70
C LYS A 4 31.89 11.96 -16.30
N THR A 5 32.75 12.10 -15.30
CA THR A 5 32.35 12.19 -13.89
C THR A 5 31.76 13.59 -13.64
N LYS A 6 30.67 13.66 -12.90
CA LYS A 6 30.13 14.93 -12.39
C LYS A 6 30.33 14.97 -10.88
N ILE A 7 30.97 16.00 -10.40
CA ILE A 7 31.15 16.26 -8.96
C ILE A 7 30.16 17.36 -8.56
N TYR A 8 29.25 17.04 -7.66
CA TYR A 8 28.31 18.02 -7.09
C TYR A 8 28.90 18.58 -5.81
N GLN A 9 28.93 19.92 -5.70
CA GLN A 9 29.27 20.65 -4.48
C GLN A 9 28.00 20.93 -3.67
N ALA A 10 28.09 20.77 -2.34
CA ALA A 10 27.05 21.16 -1.40
C ALA A 10 27.63 21.82 -0.16
N LYS A 11 26.81 22.60 0.56
CA LYS A 11 27.17 23.14 1.88
C LYS A 11 27.54 22.02 2.85
N THR A 12 26.74 20.98 2.84
CA THR A 12 26.91 19.74 3.63
C THR A 12 26.26 18.59 2.90
N ILE A 13 26.92 17.44 2.85
CA ILE A 13 26.35 16.17 2.42
C ILE A 13 26.27 15.26 3.64
N ILE A 14 25.05 14.85 4.01
CA ILE A 14 24.81 13.82 5.02
C ILE A 14 24.99 12.47 4.32
N THR A 15 26.02 11.71 4.69
CA THR A 15 26.41 10.52 3.92
C THR A 15 25.73 9.24 4.40
N MET A 16 25.16 9.25 5.59
CA MET A 16 24.68 8.06 6.31
C MET A 16 25.76 7.01 6.59
N ASN A 17 27.03 7.39 6.50
CA ASN A 17 28.17 6.54 6.82
C ASN A 17 28.77 6.99 8.16
N SER A 18 28.81 6.11 9.16
CA SER A 18 29.32 6.43 10.49
C SER A 18 30.79 6.85 10.53
N TYR A 19 31.60 6.39 9.59
CA TYR A 19 33.03 6.75 9.50
C TYR A 19 33.27 8.09 8.78
N LEU A 20 32.33 8.55 7.96
CA LEU A 20 32.38 9.82 7.27
C LEU A 20 30.97 10.45 7.24
N PRO A 21 30.45 10.90 8.39
CA PRO A 21 29.05 11.33 8.50
C PRO A 21 28.71 12.57 7.67
N LYS A 22 29.69 13.39 7.36
CA LYS A 22 29.54 14.64 6.57
C LYS A 22 30.62 14.75 5.50
N ALA A 23 30.23 15.27 4.33
CA ALA A 23 31.11 15.63 3.22
C ALA A 23 30.66 16.94 2.59
N THR A 24 31.39 17.46 1.61
CA THR A 24 31.04 18.67 0.84
C THR A 24 30.87 18.40 -0.65
N HIS A 25 31.36 17.27 -1.14
CA HIS A 25 31.31 16.90 -2.55
C HIS A 25 30.89 15.44 -2.72
N VAL A 26 30.19 15.15 -3.82
CA VAL A 26 29.86 13.79 -4.25
C VAL A 26 30.16 13.64 -5.74
N ALA A 27 30.93 12.61 -6.09
CA ALA A 27 31.23 12.25 -7.47
C ALA A 27 30.25 11.23 -7.98
N VAL A 28 29.63 11.49 -9.13
CA VAL A 28 28.62 10.61 -9.76
C VAL A 28 29.06 10.35 -11.22
N ARG A 29 28.96 9.08 -11.62
CA ARG A 29 29.13 8.63 -13.00
C ARG A 29 28.05 7.62 -13.32
N GLU A 30 27.38 7.79 -14.46
CA GLU A 30 26.33 6.86 -14.92
C GLU A 30 25.22 6.59 -13.89
N GLY A 31 24.82 7.63 -13.14
CA GLY A 31 23.81 7.51 -12.10
C GLY A 31 24.27 6.83 -10.81
N LYS A 32 25.55 6.45 -10.70
CA LYS A 32 26.13 5.79 -9.52
C LYS A 32 27.07 6.73 -8.78
N ILE A 33 27.00 6.72 -7.45
CA ILE A 33 27.94 7.45 -6.60
C ILE A 33 29.29 6.70 -6.63
N LEU A 34 30.34 7.40 -7.05
CA LEU A 34 31.71 6.87 -7.04
C LEU A 34 32.38 7.09 -5.68
N GLY A 35 32.09 8.23 -5.05
CA GLY A 35 32.64 8.57 -3.75
C GLY A 35 32.04 9.86 -3.21
N VAL A 36 32.22 10.08 -1.92
CA VAL A 36 31.88 11.31 -1.20
C VAL A 36 33.12 11.80 -0.43
N GLY A 37 33.30 13.11 -0.29
CA GLY A 37 34.43 13.66 0.40
C GLY A 37 34.58 15.16 0.18
N ASN A 38 35.81 15.64 0.01
CA ASN A 38 36.10 16.98 -0.46
C ASN A 38 36.49 16.96 -1.96
N LEU A 39 36.67 18.15 -2.56
CA LEU A 39 37.01 18.29 -3.98
C LEU A 39 38.34 17.60 -4.34
N ASP A 40 39.36 17.81 -3.51
CA ASP A 40 40.73 17.29 -3.77
C ASP A 40 40.73 15.76 -3.82
N GLN A 41 39.99 15.10 -2.91
CA GLN A 41 39.84 13.65 -2.89
C GLN A 41 39.14 13.12 -4.15
N LEU A 42 38.11 13.82 -4.63
CA LEU A 42 37.28 13.34 -5.72
C LEU A 42 37.78 13.72 -7.11
N SER A 43 38.57 14.79 -7.24
CA SER A 43 39.16 15.20 -8.51
C SER A 43 40.18 14.18 -9.05
N GLY A 44 40.80 13.39 -8.18
CA GLY A 44 41.68 12.29 -8.56
C GLY A 44 41.00 11.13 -9.34
N TRP A 45 39.67 11.12 -9.45
CA TRP A 45 38.90 10.06 -10.20
C TRP A 45 38.91 10.26 -11.72
N GLY A 46 39.68 11.22 -12.21
CA GLY A 46 39.85 11.51 -13.63
C GLY A 46 39.09 12.75 -14.10
N GLU A 47 38.91 12.87 -15.42
CA GLU A 47 38.23 14.03 -16.01
C GLU A 47 36.82 14.20 -15.46
N HIS A 48 36.50 15.40 -14.98
CA HIS A 48 35.24 15.69 -14.33
C HIS A 48 34.73 17.10 -14.64
N THR A 49 33.45 17.32 -14.35
CA THR A 49 32.81 18.64 -14.31
C THR A 49 32.33 18.92 -12.89
N LEU A 50 32.60 20.15 -12.37
CA LEU A 50 32.07 20.60 -11.09
C LEU A 50 30.69 21.25 -11.29
N ASP A 51 29.73 20.81 -10.49
CA ASP A 51 28.34 21.32 -10.48
C ASP A 51 28.08 21.98 -9.10
N THR A 52 27.93 23.29 -9.08
CA THR A 52 27.80 24.10 -7.85
C THR A 52 26.34 24.47 -7.52
N ARG A 53 25.36 23.98 -8.24
CA ARG A 53 23.93 24.33 -8.04
C ARG A 53 23.41 24.07 -6.62
N PHE A 54 24.10 23.20 -5.87
CA PHE A 54 23.74 22.84 -4.49
C PHE A 54 24.73 23.38 -3.45
N ALA A 55 25.63 24.31 -3.81
CA ALA A 55 26.69 24.81 -2.94
C ALA A 55 26.19 25.41 -1.62
N ASP A 56 24.98 25.95 -1.60
CA ASP A 56 24.29 26.51 -0.43
C ASP A 56 23.29 25.52 0.24
N LYS A 57 23.13 24.31 -0.28
CA LYS A 57 22.14 23.33 0.15
C LYS A 57 22.78 22.21 0.99
N VAL A 58 21.92 21.51 1.74
CA VAL A 58 22.26 20.24 2.35
C VAL A 58 21.78 19.14 1.41
N LEU A 59 22.67 18.21 1.05
CA LEU A 59 22.33 17.00 0.30
C LEU A 59 22.30 15.81 1.25
N MET A 60 21.42 14.88 0.97
CA MET A 60 21.31 13.62 1.68
C MET A 60 20.79 12.54 0.72
N PRO A 61 20.93 11.23 1.03
CA PRO A 61 20.26 10.19 0.30
C PRO A 61 18.75 10.40 0.28
N GLY A 62 18.09 10.08 -0.84
CA GLY A 62 16.64 10.09 -0.91
C GLY A 62 16.05 9.07 0.06
N PHE A 63 14.84 9.34 0.54
CA PHE A 63 14.15 8.45 1.46
C PHE A 63 13.76 7.14 0.78
N VAL A 64 13.75 6.08 1.58
CA VAL A 64 13.22 4.76 1.21
C VAL A 64 11.89 4.59 1.93
N GLU A 65 10.80 4.53 1.16
CA GLU A 65 9.48 4.21 1.69
C GLU A 65 9.35 2.68 1.79
N GLY A 66 9.31 2.19 3.01
CA GLY A 66 9.30 0.75 3.30
C GLY A 66 7.93 0.09 3.17
N HIS A 67 6.85 0.89 3.13
CA HIS A 67 5.48 0.40 2.99
C HIS A 67 4.58 1.45 2.32
N CYS A 68 4.29 1.25 1.07
CA CYS A 68 3.34 2.06 0.33
C CYS A 68 2.53 1.21 -0.65
N HIS A 69 1.63 1.85 -1.35
CA HIS A 69 0.78 1.23 -2.37
C HIS A 69 0.78 2.10 -3.62
N ALA A 70 1.47 1.66 -4.67
CA ALA A 70 1.55 2.41 -5.93
C ALA A 70 0.17 2.73 -6.55
N PRO A 71 -0.89 1.90 -6.38
CA PRO A 71 -2.25 2.25 -6.79
C PRO A 71 -2.78 3.58 -6.23
N GLU A 72 -2.18 4.15 -5.17
CA GLU A 72 -2.49 5.52 -4.72
C GLU A 72 -2.30 6.58 -5.81
N GLY A 73 -1.48 6.33 -6.82
CA GLY A 73 -1.41 7.22 -7.98
C GLY A 73 -2.69 7.25 -8.84
N GLN A 74 -3.47 6.17 -8.80
CA GLN A 74 -4.70 6.00 -9.58
C GLN A 74 -5.97 6.28 -8.78
N ILE A 75 -5.97 6.04 -7.47
CA ILE A 75 -7.15 6.20 -6.61
C ILE A 75 -7.69 7.65 -6.61
N TRP A 76 -6.84 8.63 -6.89
CA TRP A 76 -7.21 10.04 -7.05
C TRP A 76 -8.07 10.36 -8.29
N ASN A 77 -8.36 9.37 -9.13
CA ASN A 77 -9.41 9.51 -10.14
C ASN A 77 -10.82 9.52 -9.51
N TYR A 78 -10.94 9.16 -8.23
CA TYR A 78 -12.20 9.00 -7.51
C TYR A 78 -12.30 9.98 -6.35
N THR A 79 -13.50 10.16 -5.83
CA THR A 79 -13.81 11.17 -4.81
C THR A 79 -13.15 10.85 -3.48
N TYR A 80 -12.36 11.77 -2.97
CA TYR A 80 -11.77 11.67 -1.65
C TYR A 80 -12.76 12.11 -0.56
N LEU A 81 -12.92 11.28 0.49
CA LEU A 81 -13.84 11.47 1.62
C LEU A 81 -13.15 11.44 2.98
N GLY A 82 -11.82 11.59 3.01
CA GLY A 82 -11.06 11.36 4.23
C GLY A 82 -11.18 12.46 5.28
N TYR A 83 -10.95 12.07 6.53
CA TYR A 83 -10.95 12.95 7.71
C TYR A 83 -9.82 13.99 7.69
N PHE A 84 -8.71 13.71 7.01
CA PHE A 84 -7.56 14.62 6.91
C PHE A 84 -7.53 15.33 5.56
N GLU A 85 -7.03 16.55 5.53
CA GLU A 85 -6.74 17.20 4.25
C GLU A 85 -5.57 16.49 3.54
N ARG A 86 -5.65 16.38 2.22
CA ARG A 86 -4.60 15.75 1.41
C ARG A 86 -4.41 16.48 0.08
N HIS A 87 -3.17 16.46 -0.41
CA HIS A 87 -2.86 16.91 -1.77
C HIS A 87 -2.92 15.74 -2.75
N ASP A 88 -3.64 15.94 -3.84
CA ASP A 88 -3.63 15.00 -4.95
C ASP A 88 -2.29 15.00 -5.72
N PRO A 89 -2.07 14.08 -6.66
CA PRO A 89 -0.85 14.06 -7.47
C PRO A 89 -0.59 15.37 -8.23
N GLU A 90 -1.61 16.09 -8.63
CA GLU A 90 -1.55 17.37 -9.35
C GLU A 90 -1.23 18.56 -8.41
N GLY A 91 -1.37 18.38 -7.10
CA GLY A 91 -1.06 19.38 -6.07
C GLY A 91 -2.26 20.15 -5.55
N ASN A 92 -3.48 19.79 -5.97
CA ASN A 92 -4.68 20.40 -5.43
C ASN A 92 -4.93 19.90 -4.01
N LEU A 93 -5.31 20.80 -3.11
CA LEU A 93 -5.67 20.44 -1.74
C LEU A 93 -7.12 19.98 -1.67
N HIS A 94 -7.33 18.76 -1.23
CA HIS A 94 -8.63 18.21 -0.88
C HIS A 94 -8.91 18.46 0.60
N PRO A 95 -9.99 19.19 0.95
CA PRO A 95 -10.30 19.51 2.34
C PRO A 95 -10.69 18.26 3.13
N ARG A 96 -10.43 18.32 4.42
CA ARG A 96 -10.90 17.34 5.40
C ARG A 96 -12.41 17.32 5.52
N LEU A 97 -12.98 16.15 5.86
CA LEU A 97 -14.38 15.95 6.20
C LEU A 97 -14.46 15.38 7.62
N GLN A 98 -15.05 16.10 8.56
CA GLN A 98 -14.91 15.80 10.00
C GLN A 98 -16.14 15.16 10.64
N ASN A 99 -17.24 15.05 9.91
CA ASN A 99 -18.47 14.40 10.35
C ASN A 99 -19.19 13.73 9.18
N MET A 100 -20.17 12.89 9.49
CA MET A 100 -20.92 12.13 8.50
C MET A 100 -21.69 13.04 7.52
N ASP A 101 -22.25 14.14 8.01
CA ASP A 101 -23.01 15.09 7.18
C ASP A 101 -22.12 15.69 6.08
N GLU A 102 -20.90 16.12 6.42
CA GLU A 102 -19.93 16.62 5.44
C GLU A 102 -19.56 15.57 4.38
N VAL A 103 -19.44 14.31 4.78
CA VAL A 103 -19.19 13.19 3.87
C VAL A 103 -20.35 12.99 2.91
N LEU A 104 -21.59 12.97 3.42
CA LEU A 104 -22.80 12.81 2.62
C LEU A 104 -23.04 13.99 1.69
N ASP A 105 -22.81 15.22 2.16
CA ASP A 105 -22.92 16.43 1.32
C ASP A 105 -21.89 16.40 0.17
N ARG A 106 -20.66 15.96 0.43
CA ARG A 106 -19.66 15.77 -0.63
C ARG A 106 -20.14 14.76 -1.68
N LEU A 107 -20.72 13.65 -1.25
CA LEU A 107 -21.26 12.63 -2.17
C LEU A 107 -22.43 13.17 -2.98
N ARG A 108 -23.37 13.95 -2.38
CA ARG A 108 -24.48 14.59 -3.08
C ARG A 108 -23.99 15.55 -4.17
N ILE A 109 -23.01 16.41 -3.82
CA ILE A 109 -22.41 17.34 -4.79
C ILE A 109 -21.81 16.56 -5.98
N VAL A 110 -21.14 15.45 -5.73
CA VAL A 110 -20.56 14.63 -6.79
C VAL A 110 -21.65 13.98 -7.65
N ASP A 111 -22.65 13.35 -7.02
CA ASP A 111 -23.77 12.71 -7.72
C ASP A 111 -24.52 13.68 -8.64
N GLU A 112 -24.77 14.90 -8.13
CA GLU A 112 -25.44 15.97 -8.91
C GLU A 112 -24.64 16.43 -10.13
N ASN A 113 -23.29 16.43 -10.03
CA ASN A 113 -22.39 16.86 -11.08
C ASN A 113 -21.94 15.75 -12.06
N MET A 114 -22.34 14.50 -11.84
CA MET A 114 -22.08 13.40 -12.77
C MET A 114 -23.13 13.39 -13.89
N ASP A 115 -22.67 13.59 -15.14
CA ASP A 115 -23.54 13.65 -16.31
C ASP A 115 -24.25 12.31 -16.61
N ASP A 116 -23.50 11.22 -16.56
CA ASP A 116 -24.04 9.87 -16.77
C ASP A 116 -24.67 9.34 -15.48
N LYS A 117 -25.98 9.12 -15.51
CA LYS A 117 -26.74 8.61 -14.37
C LYS A 117 -26.53 7.11 -14.09
N GLU A 118 -26.03 6.37 -15.05
CA GLU A 118 -25.70 4.94 -14.91
C GLU A 118 -24.27 4.72 -14.41
N GLU A 119 -23.38 5.71 -14.52
CA GLU A 119 -22.02 5.61 -14.05
C GLU A 119 -21.99 5.46 -12.53
N PRO A 120 -21.33 4.42 -11.96
CA PRO A 120 -21.20 4.25 -10.52
C PRO A 120 -20.38 5.38 -9.88
N LEU A 121 -20.79 5.85 -8.71
CA LEU A 121 -20.04 6.79 -7.89
C LEU A 121 -19.05 6.02 -7.03
N PHE A 122 -17.76 6.18 -7.34
CA PHE A 122 -16.67 5.63 -6.55
C PHE A 122 -16.03 6.70 -5.66
N ALA A 123 -15.85 6.38 -4.38
CA ALA A 123 -15.19 7.25 -3.42
C ALA A 123 -14.29 6.45 -2.48
N TRP A 124 -13.40 7.15 -1.77
CA TRP A 124 -12.45 6.50 -0.86
C TRP A 124 -12.03 7.41 0.29
N GLY A 125 -11.46 6.80 1.33
CA GLY A 125 -10.82 7.57 2.40
C GLY A 125 -11.61 7.68 3.70
N PHE A 126 -12.84 7.12 3.77
CA PHE A 126 -13.61 7.05 4.99
C PHE A 126 -13.05 5.98 5.94
N ASP A 127 -12.95 6.30 7.24
CA ASP A 127 -12.63 5.32 8.30
C ASP A 127 -13.41 5.66 9.57
N PRO A 128 -14.27 4.78 10.11
CA PRO A 128 -15.21 5.09 11.19
C PRO A 128 -14.54 5.52 12.50
N ILE A 129 -13.29 5.13 12.75
CA ILE A 129 -12.54 5.50 13.96
C ILE A 129 -12.43 7.03 14.15
N TYR A 130 -12.41 7.80 13.06
CA TYR A 130 -12.32 9.27 13.09
C TYR A 130 -13.67 9.95 13.27
N TYR A 131 -14.77 9.20 13.14
CA TYR A 131 -16.16 9.68 13.21
C TYR A 131 -16.86 9.17 14.47
N ASN A 132 -16.17 9.17 15.62
CA ASN A 132 -16.68 8.65 16.90
C ASN A 132 -17.16 7.18 16.82
N SER A 133 -16.54 6.39 15.98
CA SER A 133 -16.93 5.01 15.66
C SER A 133 -18.30 4.87 14.97
N GLU A 134 -18.84 5.95 14.43
CA GLU A 134 -20.06 5.92 13.62
C GLU A 134 -19.79 5.16 12.31
N ARG A 135 -20.54 4.08 12.11
CA ARG A 135 -20.40 3.24 10.93
C ARG A 135 -21.34 3.72 9.82
N MET A 136 -20.80 3.83 8.62
CA MET A 136 -21.60 4.17 7.46
C MET A 136 -22.47 2.96 7.06
N THR A 137 -23.75 3.22 6.79
CA THR A 137 -24.74 2.19 6.45
C THR A 137 -25.43 2.47 5.12
N VAL A 138 -26.19 1.48 4.61
CA VAL A 138 -27.08 1.67 3.44
C VAL A 138 -27.96 2.90 3.60
N LYS A 139 -28.49 3.20 4.79
CA LYS A 139 -29.37 4.36 5.01
C LYS A 139 -28.66 5.67 4.73
N HIS A 140 -27.40 5.79 5.11
CA HIS A 140 -26.58 6.97 4.82
C HIS A 140 -26.41 7.13 3.30
N LEU A 141 -26.02 6.09 2.60
CA LEU A 141 -25.75 6.15 1.17
C LEU A 141 -27.02 6.25 0.32
N ASP A 142 -28.11 5.61 0.73
CA ASP A 142 -29.42 5.75 0.09
C ASP A 142 -29.99 7.18 0.24
N SER A 143 -29.60 7.93 1.27
CA SER A 143 -29.94 9.35 1.40
C SER A 143 -29.25 10.24 0.35
N VAL A 144 -28.20 9.72 -0.30
CA VAL A 144 -27.52 10.36 -1.43
C VAL A 144 -28.19 9.91 -2.73
N SER A 145 -28.26 8.61 -2.99
CA SER A 145 -28.91 8.07 -4.19
C SER A 145 -29.35 6.61 -3.98
N THR A 146 -30.57 6.29 -4.45
CA THR A 146 -31.10 4.92 -4.56
C THR A 146 -31.07 4.41 -6.00
N THR A 147 -30.68 5.25 -6.96
CA THR A 147 -30.70 4.93 -8.40
C THR A 147 -29.31 4.87 -9.02
N ARG A 148 -28.29 5.36 -8.34
CA ARG A 148 -26.89 5.23 -8.73
C ARG A 148 -26.18 4.25 -7.78
N CYS A 149 -25.35 3.37 -8.31
CA CYS A 149 -24.44 2.56 -7.50
C CYS A 149 -23.45 3.47 -6.76
N ILE A 150 -23.36 3.36 -5.43
CA ILE A 150 -22.38 4.09 -4.60
C ILE A 150 -21.50 3.06 -3.92
N ILE A 151 -20.18 3.20 -4.11
CA ILE A 151 -19.17 2.31 -3.53
C ILE A 151 -18.07 3.16 -2.92
N ILE A 152 -17.86 3.01 -1.61
CA ILE A 152 -16.84 3.73 -0.87
C ILE A 152 -15.81 2.74 -0.33
N MET A 153 -14.54 2.94 -0.67
CA MET A 153 -13.44 2.18 -0.11
C MET A 153 -12.84 2.92 1.09
N HIS A 154 -12.69 2.24 2.22
CA HIS A 154 -11.97 2.80 3.36
C HIS A 154 -10.49 3.04 3.03
N THR A 155 -9.85 3.98 3.72
CA THR A 155 -8.41 4.27 3.54
C THR A 155 -7.56 3.02 3.72
N SER A 156 -7.96 2.15 4.62
CA SER A 156 -7.25 0.89 4.88
C SER A 156 -7.30 -0.12 3.72
N GLY A 157 -8.25 0.05 2.76
CA GLY A 157 -8.50 -0.92 1.69
C GLY A 157 -9.15 -2.23 2.14
N HIS A 158 -9.51 -2.36 3.44
CA HIS A 158 -10.08 -3.58 4.00
C HIS A 158 -11.60 -3.64 3.99
N LEU A 159 -12.27 -2.49 3.89
CA LEU A 159 -13.73 -2.37 3.93
C LEU A 159 -14.25 -1.59 2.74
N LEU A 160 -15.46 -1.97 2.32
CA LEU A 160 -16.31 -1.19 1.43
C LEU A 160 -17.60 -0.83 2.16
N ASN A 161 -18.12 0.36 1.87
CA ASN A 161 -19.52 0.69 2.13
C ASN A 161 -20.23 0.83 0.79
N VAL A 162 -21.42 0.23 0.69
CA VAL A 162 -22.23 0.24 -0.53
C VAL A 162 -23.68 0.59 -0.20
N ASN A 163 -24.41 1.19 -1.17
CA ASN A 163 -25.82 1.48 -1.01
C ASN A 163 -26.70 0.25 -1.33
N SER A 164 -28.02 0.39 -1.13
CA SER A 164 -28.98 -0.69 -1.35
C SER A 164 -29.01 -1.20 -2.79
N LEU A 165 -28.82 -0.32 -3.78
CA LEU A 165 -28.78 -0.71 -5.19
C LEU A 165 -27.62 -1.66 -5.49
N VAL A 166 -26.44 -1.41 -4.95
CA VAL A 166 -25.28 -2.29 -5.11
C VAL A 166 -25.53 -3.64 -4.46
N LEU A 167 -26.11 -3.69 -3.24
CA LEU A 167 -26.49 -4.96 -2.60
C LEU A 167 -27.49 -5.75 -3.44
N GLN A 168 -28.50 -5.08 -3.99
CA GLN A 168 -29.50 -5.69 -4.86
C GLN A 168 -28.86 -6.30 -6.13
N ILE A 169 -28.01 -5.56 -6.83
CA ILE A 169 -27.30 -6.02 -8.04
C ILE A 169 -26.37 -7.20 -7.71
N ALA A 170 -25.74 -7.15 -6.54
CA ALA A 170 -24.84 -8.22 -6.07
C ALA A 170 -25.57 -9.46 -5.56
N GLY A 171 -26.90 -9.40 -5.40
CA GLY A 171 -27.68 -10.49 -4.81
C GLY A 171 -27.37 -10.73 -3.35
N ILE A 172 -26.96 -9.68 -2.62
CA ILE A 172 -26.64 -9.73 -1.19
C ILE A 172 -27.87 -9.32 -0.39
N ASP A 173 -28.42 -10.26 0.38
CA ASP A 173 -29.63 -10.09 1.20
C ASP A 173 -29.47 -10.75 2.58
N SER A 174 -30.59 -10.84 3.33
CA SER A 174 -30.61 -11.44 4.66
C SER A 174 -30.25 -12.94 4.66
N SER A 175 -30.44 -13.65 3.54
CA SER A 175 -30.08 -15.07 3.40
C SER A 175 -28.60 -15.30 3.03
N THR A 176 -27.87 -14.26 2.68
CA THR A 176 -26.45 -14.35 2.29
C THR A 176 -25.59 -14.76 3.48
N GLU A 177 -24.90 -15.89 3.36
CA GLU A 177 -24.00 -16.42 4.41
C GLU A 177 -22.49 -16.19 4.10
N VAL A 178 -22.19 -15.32 3.13
CA VAL A 178 -20.81 -15.02 2.78
C VAL A 178 -20.14 -14.27 3.95
N HIS A 179 -19.02 -14.84 4.42
CA HIS A 179 -18.23 -14.20 5.46
C HIS A 179 -17.79 -12.79 5.02
N GLY A 180 -18.04 -11.81 5.89
CA GLY A 180 -17.68 -10.41 5.65
C GLY A 180 -18.84 -9.54 5.16
N VAL A 181 -20.07 -10.06 5.07
CA VAL A 181 -21.28 -9.24 4.94
C VAL A 181 -21.76 -8.88 6.35
N PHE A 182 -21.66 -7.62 6.74
CA PHE A 182 -22.20 -7.16 8.01
C PHE A 182 -23.71 -7.05 7.97
N LYS A 183 -24.37 -7.54 9.02
CA LYS A 183 -25.83 -7.51 9.18
C LYS A 183 -26.21 -6.79 10.46
N ASP A 184 -27.35 -6.13 10.44
CA ASP A 184 -27.97 -5.52 11.62
C ASP A 184 -28.63 -6.59 12.52
N GLU A 185 -29.25 -6.14 13.64
CA GLU A 185 -29.95 -7.00 14.61
C GLU A 185 -31.14 -7.78 13.98
N GLU A 186 -31.69 -7.28 12.86
CA GLU A 186 -32.77 -7.92 12.11
C GLU A 186 -32.22 -8.89 11.05
N GLY A 187 -30.91 -9.04 10.92
CA GLY A 187 -30.25 -9.89 9.93
C GLY A 187 -30.16 -9.28 8.52
N LYS A 188 -30.45 -7.99 8.35
CA LYS A 188 -30.34 -7.30 7.06
C LYS A 188 -28.91 -6.80 6.83
N PRO A 189 -28.38 -6.90 5.60
CA PRO A 189 -27.08 -6.34 5.27
C PRO A 189 -27.02 -4.82 5.53
N THR A 190 -26.01 -4.37 6.26
CA THR A 190 -25.81 -2.96 6.60
C THR A 190 -25.22 -2.13 5.45
N GLY A 191 -24.73 -2.78 4.40
CA GLY A 191 -23.94 -2.16 3.33
C GLY A 191 -22.43 -2.14 3.58
N GLU A 192 -22.01 -2.59 4.75
CA GLU A 192 -20.59 -2.72 5.05
C GLU A 192 -20.10 -4.13 4.70
N LEU A 193 -19.06 -4.18 3.88
CA LEU A 193 -18.51 -5.41 3.31
C LEU A 193 -17.01 -5.49 3.62
N ILE A 194 -16.62 -6.60 4.24
CA ILE A 194 -15.23 -6.89 4.56
C ILE A 194 -14.83 -8.21 3.89
N SER A 195 -13.63 -8.36 3.53
CA SER A 195 -13.00 -9.54 2.94
C SER A 195 -12.88 -9.51 1.42
N MET A 196 -11.88 -10.23 0.94
CA MET A 196 -11.65 -10.38 -0.51
C MET A 196 -12.82 -11.05 -1.23
N ALA A 197 -13.56 -11.94 -0.53
CA ALA A 197 -14.71 -12.62 -1.13
C ALA A 197 -15.83 -11.64 -1.49
N THR A 198 -16.18 -10.73 -0.55
CA THR A 198 -17.20 -9.70 -0.80
C THR A 198 -16.72 -8.67 -1.82
N HIS A 199 -15.45 -8.25 -1.76
CA HIS A 199 -14.86 -7.34 -2.75
C HIS A 199 -14.91 -7.95 -4.16
N TYR A 200 -14.63 -9.25 -4.29
CA TYR A 200 -14.72 -9.95 -5.58
C TYR A 200 -16.15 -9.98 -6.14
N ILE A 201 -17.17 -10.17 -5.28
CA ILE A 201 -18.58 -10.12 -5.70
C ILE A 201 -18.88 -8.73 -6.31
N ILE A 202 -18.54 -7.65 -5.59
CA ILE A 202 -18.78 -6.28 -6.08
C ILE A 202 -17.98 -6.00 -7.35
N GLN A 203 -16.71 -6.42 -7.40
CA GLN A 203 -15.87 -6.30 -8.60
C GLN A 203 -16.53 -6.94 -9.83
N LYS A 204 -17.16 -8.11 -9.66
CA LYS A 204 -17.74 -8.86 -10.77
C LYS A 204 -19.03 -8.23 -11.32
N VAL A 205 -19.83 -7.59 -10.46
CA VAL A 205 -21.19 -7.14 -10.83
C VAL A 205 -21.30 -5.65 -11.11
N VAL A 206 -20.47 -4.82 -10.47
CA VAL A 206 -20.47 -3.35 -10.65
C VAL A 206 -19.14 -2.87 -11.22
N GLY A 207 -18.08 -3.65 -11.04
CA GLY A 207 -16.71 -3.20 -11.22
C GLY A 207 -16.15 -2.54 -9.96
N MET A 208 -14.85 -2.52 -9.83
CA MET A 208 -14.15 -1.82 -8.74
C MET A 208 -12.81 -1.30 -9.27
N PRO A 209 -12.78 -0.06 -9.73
CA PRO A 209 -11.59 0.52 -10.33
C PRO A 209 -10.40 0.63 -9.38
N PHE A 210 -10.64 0.54 -8.05
CA PHE A 210 -9.58 0.51 -7.03
C PHE A 210 -8.64 -0.69 -7.17
N PHE A 211 -9.11 -1.78 -7.79
CA PHE A 211 -8.36 -3.02 -7.97
C PHE A 211 -8.13 -3.38 -9.44
N GLU A 212 -8.33 -2.43 -10.36
CA GLU A 212 -8.00 -2.61 -11.76
C GLU A 212 -6.48 -2.56 -12.00
N SER A 213 -6.09 -2.99 -13.19
CA SER A 213 -4.70 -2.91 -13.63
C SER A 213 -4.20 -1.47 -13.60
N MET A 214 -2.99 -1.28 -13.12
CA MET A 214 -2.37 0.04 -13.02
C MET A 214 -1.66 0.38 -14.33
N ASP A 215 -1.93 1.55 -14.87
CA ASP A 215 -1.30 2.08 -16.08
C ASP A 215 -0.04 2.92 -15.78
N SER A 216 0.68 3.27 -16.82
CA SER A 216 1.88 4.12 -16.72
C SER A 216 1.58 5.50 -16.14
N ARG A 217 0.39 6.08 -16.37
CA ARG A 217 -0.03 7.37 -15.82
C ARG A 217 -0.17 7.29 -14.30
N GLY A 218 -0.77 6.22 -13.79
CA GLY A 218 -0.87 5.97 -12.35
C GLY A 218 0.50 5.92 -11.67
N PHE A 219 1.48 5.24 -12.28
CA PHE A 219 2.86 5.21 -11.76
C PHE A 219 3.55 6.58 -11.79
N TRP A 220 3.34 7.38 -12.84
CA TRP A 220 3.88 8.75 -12.88
C TRP A 220 3.25 9.64 -11.81
N ARG A 221 1.94 9.56 -11.57
CA ARG A 221 1.25 10.28 -10.51
C ARG A 221 1.76 9.88 -9.13
N PHE A 222 1.90 8.57 -8.87
CA PHE A 222 2.51 8.05 -7.66
C PHE A 222 3.94 8.57 -7.46
N SER A 223 4.76 8.52 -8.51
CA SER A 223 6.14 9.03 -8.43
C SER A 223 6.21 10.54 -8.12
N THR A 224 5.22 11.30 -8.57
CA THR A 224 5.11 12.74 -8.27
C THR A 224 4.82 12.97 -6.78
N MET A 225 3.92 12.20 -6.19
CA MET A 225 3.63 12.24 -4.75
C MET A 225 4.88 11.87 -3.94
N ALA A 226 5.53 10.75 -4.28
CA ALA A 226 6.75 10.28 -3.62
C ALA A 226 7.88 11.33 -3.67
N ARG A 227 8.09 11.96 -4.83
CA ARG A 227 9.12 12.98 -5.01
C ARG A 227 8.88 14.24 -4.17
N ARG A 228 7.62 14.65 -3.94
CA ARG A 228 7.28 15.81 -3.09
C ARG A 228 7.82 15.70 -1.68
N VAL A 229 7.88 14.47 -1.15
CA VAL A 229 8.37 14.18 0.20
C VAL A 229 9.79 13.61 0.22
N GLY A 230 10.49 13.64 -0.91
CA GLY A 230 11.89 13.20 -1.01
C GLY A 230 12.11 11.70 -1.09
N VAL A 231 11.07 10.91 -1.32
CA VAL A 231 11.17 9.46 -1.55
C VAL A 231 11.75 9.17 -2.93
N THR A 232 12.77 8.31 -2.98
CA THR A 232 13.45 7.89 -4.22
C THR A 232 13.40 6.37 -4.44
N THR A 233 12.97 5.62 -3.42
CA THR A 233 12.73 4.18 -3.51
C THR A 233 11.45 3.86 -2.74
N ALA A 234 10.53 3.13 -3.34
CA ALA A 234 9.23 2.79 -2.77
C ALA A 234 9.00 1.28 -2.80
N THR A 235 8.62 0.71 -1.65
CA THR A 235 8.23 -0.71 -1.53
C THR A 235 6.73 -0.81 -1.64
N ASP A 236 6.23 -1.20 -2.82
CA ASP A 236 4.81 -1.37 -3.09
C ASP A 236 4.32 -2.71 -2.56
N LEU A 237 3.67 -2.71 -1.40
CA LEU A 237 3.18 -3.92 -0.72
C LEU A 237 1.76 -4.35 -1.14
N LEU A 238 1.18 -3.72 -2.16
CA LEU A 238 -0.10 -4.12 -2.74
C LEU A 238 0.00 -4.35 -4.26
N ALA A 239 1.18 -4.69 -4.74
CA ALA A 239 1.45 -4.81 -6.16
C ALA A 239 0.60 -5.89 -6.83
N ARG A 240 0.09 -5.57 -8.02
CA ARG A 240 -0.56 -6.52 -8.93
C ARG A 240 0.44 -7.01 -9.96
N PHE A 241 0.23 -8.23 -10.40
CA PHE A 241 1.14 -8.91 -11.33
C PHE A 241 0.39 -9.45 -12.56
N ASP A 242 -0.74 -8.79 -12.90
CA ASP A 242 -1.36 -8.96 -14.21
C ASP A 242 -0.47 -8.40 -15.32
N LYS A 243 -0.75 -8.80 -16.54
CA LYS A 243 0.10 -8.49 -17.70
C LYS A 243 0.23 -6.98 -17.95
N GLU A 244 -0.85 -6.24 -17.79
CA GLU A 244 -0.95 -4.81 -18.02
C GLU A 244 -0.12 -4.04 -16.99
N THR A 245 -0.29 -4.35 -15.71
CA THR A 245 0.46 -3.72 -14.61
C THR A 245 1.96 -4.05 -14.71
N LEU A 246 2.34 -5.28 -15.05
CA LEU A 246 3.73 -5.64 -15.25
C LEU A 246 4.37 -4.88 -16.43
N ALA A 247 3.63 -4.73 -17.54
CA ALA A 247 4.11 -3.94 -18.68
C ALA A 247 4.30 -2.47 -18.28
N ALA A 248 3.38 -1.89 -17.50
CA ALA A 248 3.50 -0.53 -17.01
C ALA A 248 4.68 -0.33 -16.05
N TYR A 249 4.93 -1.27 -15.11
CA TYR A 249 6.15 -1.26 -14.28
C TYR A 249 7.41 -1.21 -15.13
N GLN A 250 7.53 -2.10 -16.12
CA GLN A 250 8.69 -2.19 -17.00
C GLN A 250 8.86 -0.94 -17.86
N GLU A 251 7.77 -0.43 -18.41
CA GLU A 251 7.77 0.79 -19.22
C GLU A 251 8.32 1.98 -18.42
N VAL A 252 7.69 2.33 -17.29
CA VAL A 252 8.06 3.53 -16.54
C VAL A 252 9.46 3.43 -15.95
N THR A 253 9.83 2.27 -15.41
CA THR A 253 11.16 2.09 -14.77
C THR A 253 12.31 1.99 -15.76
N SER A 254 12.04 1.64 -17.03
CA SER A 254 13.04 1.69 -18.12
C SER A 254 13.40 3.12 -18.52
N ARG A 255 12.54 4.09 -18.27
CA ARG A 255 12.75 5.48 -18.65
C ARG A 255 13.79 6.14 -17.76
N GLN A 256 14.71 6.88 -18.35
CA GLN A 256 15.76 7.59 -17.62
C GLN A 256 15.19 8.69 -16.71
N ASP A 257 14.14 9.37 -17.15
CA ASP A 257 13.48 10.50 -16.47
C ASP A 257 12.51 10.06 -15.36
N PHE A 258 12.15 8.78 -15.25
CA PHE A 258 11.34 8.27 -14.14
C PHE A 258 12.13 8.34 -12.83
N PRO A 259 11.65 9.10 -11.81
CA PRO A 259 12.48 9.50 -10.67
C PRO A 259 12.54 8.46 -9.54
N LEU A 260 11.78 7.36 -9.62
CA LEU A 260 11.55 6.44 -8.51
C LEU A 260 12.09 5.04 -8.83
N ARG A 261 12.66 4.37 -7.82
CA ARG A 261 12.83 2.93 -7.80
C ARG A 261 11.61 2.30 -7.16
N ILE A 262 11.11 1.20 -7.73
CA ILE A 262 9.96 0.49 -7.20
C ILE A 262 10.36 -0.94 -6.86
N VAL A 263 9.96 -1.40 -5.67
CA VAL A 263 10.17 -2.74 -5.16
C VAL A 263 8.80 -3.37 -4.87
N PRO A 264 8.15 -3.97 -5.89
CA PRO A 264 6.82 -4.53 -5.71
C PRO A 264 6.88 -5.87 -4.99
N ALA A 265 5.98 -6.07 -4.01
CA ALA A 265 5.80 -7.31 -3.29
C ALA A 265 4.58 -8.07 -3.82
N MET A 266 4.78 -9.34 -4.15
CA MET A 266 3.71 -10.19 -4.68
C MET A 266 2.83 -10.74 -3.55
N ARG A 267 1.50 -10.55 -3.66
CA ARG A 267 0.52 -11.18 -2.76
C ARG A 267 0.46 -12.68 -3.06
N ILE A 268 1.06 -13.47 -2.18
CA ILE A 268 1.24 -14.90 -2.41
C ILE A 268 0.08 -15.77 -1.91
N GLN A 269 -0.82 -15.22 -1.10
CA GLN A 269 -1.96 -15.95 -0.55
C GLN A 269 -3.11 -16.18 -1.56
N GLU A 270 -3.06 -15.53 -2.73
CA GLU A 270 -4.09 -15.61 -3.76
C GLU A 270 -3.85 -16.73 -4.79
N MET A 271 -2.77 -17.50 -4.62
CA MET A 271 -2.41 -18.56 -5.55
C MET A 271 -1.82 -19.79 -4.84
N PRO A 272 -1.81 -20.96 -5.49
CA PRO A 272 -1.13 -22.12 -4.95
C PRO A 272 0.36 -21.84 -4.68
N ILE A 273 0.88 -22.31 -3.53
CA ILE A 273 2.25 -22.01 -3.07
C ILE A 273 3.31 -22.29 -4.14
N LYS A 274 3.21 -23.43 -4.81
CA LYS A 274 4.20 -23.82 -5.86
C LYS A 274 4.19 -22.85 -7.03
N GLU A 275 3.03 -22.38 -7.45
CA GLU A 275 2.88 -21.40 -8.53
C GLU A 275 3.44 -20.04 -8.11
N GLY A 276 3.16 -19.59 -6.88
CA GLY A 276 3.71 -18.36 -6.33
C GLY A 276 5.23 -18.36 -6.30
N ILE A 277 5.86 -19.44 -5.85
CA ILE A 277 7.33 -19.60 -5.85
C ILE A 277 7.89 -19.53 -7.28
N ALA A 278 7.29 -20.29 -8.21
CA ALA A 278 7.72 -20.28 -9.61
C ALA A 278 7.61 -18.87 -10.23
N ARG A 279 6.50 -18.19 -9.97
CA ARG A 279 6.25 -16.84 -10.48
C ARG A 279 7.24 -15.80 -9.96
N ILE A 280 7.58 -15.84 -8.68
CA ILE A 280 8.60 -14.95 -8.11
C ILE A 280 9.95 -15.18 -8.75
N ARG A 281 10.36 -16.44 -8.92
CA ARG A 281 11.64 -16.80 -9.58
C ARG A 281 11.72 -16.34 -11.02
N GLU A 282 10.60 -16.38 -11.74
CA GLU A 282 10.49 -15.82 -13.09
C GLU A 282 10.67 -14.29 -13.06
N LEU A 283 9.91 -13.59 -12.22
CA LEU A 283 9.91 -12.12 -12.14
C LEU A 283 11.28 -11.55 -11.75
N VAL A 284 12.02 -12.20 -10.87
CA VAL A 284 13.37 -11.78 -10.45
C VAL A 284 14.35 -11.69 -11.64
N GLN A 285 14.12 -12.45 -12.71
CA GLN A 285 14.95 -12.36 -13.93
C GLN A 285 14.77 -11.01 -14.67
N SER A 286 13.70 -10.27 -14.37
CA SER A 286 13.41 -8.95 -14.94
C SER A 286 13.89 -7.78 -14.08
N ASN A 287 14.65 -8.03 -13.02
CA ASN A 287 15.18 -6.99 -12.13
C ASN A 287 16.09 -6.02 -12.88
N SER A 288 16.00 -4.74 -12.52
CA SER A 288 16.78 -3.64 -13.09
C SER A 288 17.21 -2.63 -12.03
N ASP A 289 17.92 -1.58 -12.43
CA ASP A 289 18.34 -0.51 -11.50
C ASP A 289 17.14 0.21 -10.83
N LYS A 290 15.95 0.18 -11.43
CA LYS A 290 14.75 0.88 -10.92
C LYS A 290 13.56 -0.03 -10.61
N LEU A 291 13.64 -1.32 -10.89
CA LEU A 291 12.59 -2.29 -10.62
C LEU A 291 13.19 -3.54 -9.99
N TYR A 292 12.73 -3.91 -8.80
CA TYR A 292 13.28 -5.05 -8.09
C TYR A 292 12.16 -5.95 -7.55
N PHE A 293 11.97 -7.11 -8.17
CA PHE A 293 11.07 -8.17 -7.72
C PHE A 293 11.77 -9.11 -6.72
N GLY A 294 11.00 -9.84 -5.94
CA GLY A 294 11.50 -10.85 -5.02
C GLY A 294 10.88 -10.79 -3.63
N LEU A 295 10.10 -9.74 -3.33
CA LEU A 295 9.36 -9.66 -2.08
C LEU A 295 8.02 -10.37 -2.16
N CYS A 296 7.63 -11.01 -1.05
CA CYS A 296 6.35 -11.68 -0.88
C CYS A 296 5.50 -10.95 0.15
N LYS A 297 4.22 -10.72 -0.13
CA LYS A 297 3.26 -10.11 0.79
C LYS A 297 2.19 -11.12 1.20
N ILE A 298 1.92 -11.17 2.51
CA ILE A 298 0.76 -11.85 3.10
C ILE A 298 -0.03 -10.82 3.92
N ILE A 299 -1.33 -10.96 3.96
CA ILE A 299 -2.23 -10.18 4.82
C ILE A 299 -2.84 -11.17 5.80
N ALA A 300 -2.47 -11.08 7.09
CA ALA A 300 -2.94 -12.00 8.11
C ALA A 300 -4.32 -11.59 8.66
N ASP A 301 -4.51 -10.29 8.95
CA ASP A 301 -5.71 -9.75 9.55
C ASP A 301 -6.14 -8.42 8.91
N GLY A 302 -7.12 -7.74 9.50
CA GLY A 302 -7.66 -6.49 8.99
C GLY A 302 -6.99 -5.23 9.56
N SER A 303 -7.78 -4.16 9.77
CA SER A 303 -7.32 -2.84 10.23
C SER A 303 -7.94 -2.44 11.57
N ILE A 304 -7.20 -1.66 12.37
CA ILE A 304 -7.73 -1.06 13.61
C ILE A 304 -8.81 -0.02 13.28
N GLN A 305 -8.60 0.79 12.24
CA GLN A 305 -9.51 1.87 11.84
C GLN A 305 -10.89 1.35 11.45
N GLY A 306 -10.95 0.15 10.87
CA GLY A 306 -12.19 -0.51 10.47
C GLY A 306 -12.71 -1.52 11.50
N PHE A 307 -12.06 -1.65 12.67
CA PHE A 307 -12.40 -2.63 13.70
C PHE A 307 -12.36 -4.09 13.19
N THR A 308 -11.39 -4.40 12.35
CA THR A 308 -11.25 -5.71 11.69
C THR A 308 -9.91 -6.38 11.95
N ALA A 309 -8.98 -5.72 12.64
CA ALA A 309 -7.74 -6.33 13.11
C ALA A 309 -8.05 -7.42 14.15
N ARG A 310 -7.32 -8.54 14.11
CA ARG A 310 -7.54 -9.68 14.99
C ARG A 310 -6.93 -9.44 16.37
N LEU A 311 -7.78 -9.22 17.37
CA LEU A 311 -7.40 -8.92 18.75
C LEU A 311 -7.62 -10.12 19.66
N LYS A 312 -6.74 -10.24 20.67
CA LYS A 312 -6.96 -11.10 21.83
C LYS A 312 -8.17 -10.63 22.63
N TRP A 313 -8.73 -11.53 23.47
CA TRP A 313 -9.73 -11.13 24.46
C TRP A 313 -9.19 -9.97 25.32
N PRO A 314 -9.97 -8.92 25.64
CA PRO A 314 -11.43 -8.76 25.44
C PRO A 314 -11.83 -8.15 24.07
N GLY A 315 -10.94 -7.97 23.11
CA GLY A 315 -11.25 -7.39 21.82
C GLY A 315 -11.42 -5.87 21.85
N TYR A 316 -12.32 -5.35 21.04
CA TYR A 316 -12.56 -3.91 20.92
C TYR A 316 -13.46 -3.36 22.04
N TYR A 317 -13.06 -2.25 22.70
CA TYR A 317 -13.85 -1.58 23.76
C TYR A 317 -15.21 -1.03 23.30
N ASN A 318 -15.39 -0.81 22.01
CA ASN A 318 -16.65 -0.34 21.44
C ASN A 318 -17.65 -1.48 21.15
N GLY A 319 -17.34 -2.71 21.55
CA GLY A 319 -18.18 -3.90 21.32
C GLY A 319 -18.15 -4.45 19.90
N SER A 320 -17.28 -3.93 19.02
CA SER A 320 -17.04 -4.56 17.71
C SER A 320 -16.53 -5.99 17.88
N PRO A 321 -16.81 -6.91 16.92
CA PRO A 321 -16.23 -8.25 16.93
C PRO A 321 -14.69 -8.22 17.03
N GLU A 322 -14.09 -9.32 17.52
CA GLU A 322 -12.63 -9.45 17.73
C GLU A 322 -11.77 -9.31 16.45
N GLY A 323 -12.37 -8.99 15.32
CA GLY A 323 -11.72 -8.90 14.03
C GLY A 323 -11.77 -10.19 13.23
N ALA A 324 -11.08 -10.21 12.10
CA ALA A 324 -11.13 -11.30 11.15
C ALA A 324 -9.74 -11.76 10.70
N TRP A 325 -9.55 -13.07 10.57
CA TRP A 325 -8.44 -13.65 9.85
C TRP A 325 -8.69 -13.55 8.33
N TYR A 326 -7.74 -12.94 7.60
CA TYR A 326 -7.74 -12.96 6.12
C TYR A 326 -7.15 -14.26 5.56
N ILE A 327 -6.38 -14.96 6.37
CA ILE A 327 -5.86 -16.29 6.11
C ILE A 327 -5.92 -17.09 7.41
N PRO A 328 -6.45 -18.34 7.42
CA PRO A 328 -6.45 -19.17 8.61
C PRO A 328 -5.03 -19.37 9.16
N PRO A 329 -4.82 -19.38 10.50
CA PRO A 329 -3.50 -19.52 11.13
C PRO A 329 -2.68 -20.69 10.60
N GLU A 330 -3.29 -21.87 10.42
CA GLU A 330 -2.61 -23.07 9.91
C GLU A 330 -2.12 -22.89 8.47
N SER A 331 -2.89 -22.15 7.65
CA SER A 331 -2.50 -21.82 6.28
C SER A 331 -1.36 -20.79 6.27
N LEU A 332 -1.42 -19.80 7.16
CA LEU A 332 -0.37 -18.81 7.36
C LEU A 332 0.95 -19.47 7.75
N GLU A 333 0.94 -20.35 8.75
CA GLU A 333 2.12 -21.08 9.20
C GLU A 333 2.73 -21.91 8.06
N LYS A 334 1.90 -22.67 7.33
CA LYS A 334 2.35 -23.45 6.18
C LYS A 334 2.99 -22.60 5.09
N MET A 335 2.42 -21.44 4.79
CA MET A 335 2.98 -20.52 3.79
C MET A 335 4.31 -19.98 4.26
N ILE A 336 4.40 -19.48 5.49
CA ILE A 336 5.64 -18.96 6.07
C ILE A 336 6.75 -20.02 6.02
N ASP A 337 6.48 -21.23 6.48
CA ASP A 337 7.43 -22.33 6.49
C ASP A 337 7.96 -22.64 5.08
N THR A 338 7.05 -22.77 4.11
CA THR A 338 7.42 -23.14 2.74
C THR A 338 8.20 -22.02 2.03
N TYR A 339 7.71 -20.77 2.06
CA TYR A 339 8.39 -19.66 1.39
C TYR A 339 9.72 -19.31 2.06
N HIS A 340 9.82 -19.46 3.39
CA HIS A 340 11.07 -19.30 4.12
C HIS A 340 12.10 -20.35 3.69
N ALA A 341 11.73 -21.64 3.61
CA ALA A 341 12.60 -22.71 3.16
C ALA A 341 13.13 -22.52 1.72
N GLU A 342 12.32 -21.87 0.86
CA GLU A 342 12.69 -21.52 -0.51
C GLU A 342 13.57 -20.25 -0.63
N GLY A 343 13.99 -19.68 0.50
CA GLY A 343 14.84 -18.50 0.56
C GLY A 343 14.13 -17.17 0.30
N MET A 344 12.81 -17.13 0.26
CA MET A 344 12.03 -15.94 -0.04
C MET A 344 12.03 -14.94 1.12
N HIS A 345 11.76 -13.66 0.83
CA HIS A 345 11.63 -12.58 1.80
C HIS A 345 10.15 -12.23 1.99
N LEU A 346 9.64 -12.37 3.22
CA LEU A 346 8.24 -12.21 3.56
C LEU A 346 7.99 -10.86 4.25
N HIS A 347 6.97 -10.15 3.78
CA HIS A 347 6.33 -9.01 4.44
C HIS A 347 4.91 -9.40 4.83
N ILE A 348 4.61 -9.44 6.11
CA ILE A 348 3.32 -9.90 6.62
C ILE A 348 2.61 -8.75 7.34
N HIS A 349 1.42 -8.42 6.85
CA HIS A 349 0.52 -7.47 7.50
C HIS A 349 -0.07 -8.12 8.75
N THR A 350 0.16 -7.49 9.90
CA THR A 350 -0.43 -7.83 11.19
C THR A 350 -0.75 -6.55 11.93
N ASN A 351 -2.01 -6.30 12.28
CA ASN A 351 -2.41 -5.14 13.06
C ASN A 351 -2.76 -5.50 14.50
N GLY A 352 -3.51 -6.58 14.69
CA GLY A 352 -3.91 -7.06 16.00
C GLY A 352 -2.77 -7.77 16.75
N ASP A 353 -2.85 -7.78 18.06
CA ASP A 353 -1.92 -8.46 18.93
C ASP A 353 -1.97 -9.98 18.77
N GLU A 354 -3.16 -10.58 18.58
CA GLU A 354 -3.30 -12.01 18.29
C GLU A 354 -2.67 -12.40 16.95
N ALA A 355 -2.92 -11.61 15.88
CA ALA A 355 -2.32 -11.86 14.58
C ALA A 355 -0.80 -11.72 14.61
N THR A 356 -0.28 -10.75 15.37
CA THR A 356 1.14 -10.52 15.54
C THR A 356 1.80 -11.72 16.25
N GLU A 357 1.23 -12.19 17.36
CA GLU A 357 1.76 -13.34 18.11
C GLU A 357 1.80 -14.62 17.29
N VAL A 358 0.69 -14.93 16.61
CA VAL A 358 0.61 -16.12 15.74
C VAL A 358 1.65 -16.07 14.63
N THR A 359 1.84 -14.89 14.02
CA THR A 359 2.82 -14.72 12.94
C THR A 359 4.26 -14.85 13.45
N ILE A 360 4.59 -14.32 14.62
CA ILE A 360 5.90 -14.48 15.24
C ILE A 360 6.17 -15.96 15.53
N GLY A 361 5.22 -16.68 16.13
CA GLY A 361 5.37 -18.12 16.39
C GLY A 361 5.60 -18.94 15.10
N ALA A 362 4.95 -18.56 14.01
CA ALA A 362 5.18 -19.18 12.70
C ALA A 362 6.60 -18.90 12.16
N PHE A 363 7.12 -17.68 12.33
CA PHE A 363 8.51 -17.35 11.98
C PHE A 363 9.52 -18.12 12.85
N GLU A 364 9.30 -18.20 14.15
CA GLU A 364 10.16 -18.97 15.06
C GLU A 364 10.22 -20.43 14.63
N SER A 365 9.06 -21.05 14.35
CA SER A 365 8.97 -22.42 13.85
C SER A 365 9.74 -22.62 12.54
N ALA A 366 9.56 -21.72 11.58
CA ALA A 366 10.24 -21.79 10.28
C ALA A 366 11.77 -21.62 10.39
N LEU A 367 12.22 -20.66 11.21
CA LEU A 367 13.64 -20.40 11.48
C LEU A 367 14.30 -21.54 12.26
N ALA A 368 13.59 -22.22 13.18
CA ALA A 368 14.10 -23.40 13.88
C ALA A 368 14.34 -24.56 12.91
N LYS A 369 13.45 -24.75 11.91
CA LYS A 369 13.59 -25.80 10.90
C LYS A 369 14.68 -25.46 9.85
N ASN A 370 14.75 -24.20 9.42
CA ASN A 370 15.65 -23.72 8.38
C ASN A 370 16.35 -22.42 8.81
N PRO A 371 17.44 -22.49 9.62
CA PRO A 371 18.11 -21.30 10.13
C PRO A 371 18.67 -20.38 9.03
N ARG A 372 18.29 -19.09 9.05
CA ARG A 372 18.79 -18.05 8.13
C ARG A 372 19.09 -16.77 8.91
N SER A 373 20.35 -16.36 8.99
CA SER A 373 20.79 -15.15 9.74
C SER A 373 20.36 -13.83 9.07
N ASP A 374 20.18 -13.82 7.75
CA ASP A 374 19.79 -12.63 6.96
C ASP A 374 18.46 -12.87 6.21
N HIS A 375 17.43 -13.32 6.97
CA HIS A 375 16.12 -13.61 6.40
C HIS A 375 15.31 -12.35 6.04
N ARG A 376 15.47 -11.25 6.77
CA ARG A 376 14.79 -9.96 6.61
C ARG A 376 13.27 -10.02 6.57
N HIS A 377 12.66 -11.05 7.15
CA HIS A 377 11.21 -11.11 7.29
C HIS A 377 10.72 -9.93 8.10
N THR A 378 9.60 -9.34 7.70
CA THR A 378 9.10 -8.11 8.28
C THR A 378 7.62 -8.24 8.60
N LEU A 379 7.26 -7.92 9.85
CA LEU A 379 5.88 -7.65 10.22
C LEU A 379 5.56 -6.19 9.89
N GLN A 380 4.40 -5.97 9.30
CA GLN A 380 3.95 -4.65 8.87
C GLN A 380 2.85 -4.17 9.81
N HIS A 381 2.84 -2.87 10.11
CA HIS A 381 1.92 -2.16 10.97
C HIS A 381 2.13 -2.44 12.45
N CYS A 382 1.85 -3.65 12.95
CA CYS A 382 2.00 -4.02 14.36
C CYS A 382 1.38 -3.01 15.33
N GLN A 383 0.19 -2.46 14.97
CA GLN A 383 -0.42 -1.33 15.68
C GLN A 383 -0.78 -1.67 17.12
N MET A 384 -1.11 -2.93 17.41
CA MET A 384 -1.44 -3.42 18.74
C MET A 384 -0.36 -4.35 19.32
N ALA A 385 0.87 -4.32 18.75
CA ALA A 385 1.95 -5.15 19.26
C ALA A 385 2.36 -4.76 20.69
N GLU A 386 2.57 -5.75 21.51
CA GLU A 386 3.04 -5.62 22.90
C GLU A 386 4.58 -5.61 22.97
N GLU A 387 5.15 -5.17 24.09
CA GLU A 387 6.61 -5.17 24.29
C GLU A 387 7.23 -6.56 24.10
N ALA A 388 6.51 -7.62 24.47
CA ALA A 388 6.96 -9.01 24.29
C ALA A 388 7.19 -9.39 22.82
N HIS A 389 6.45 -8.78 21.90
CA HIS A 389 6.58 -9.02 20.45
C HIS A 389 7.85 -8.42 19.83
N PHE A 390 8.53 -7.50 20.54
CA PHE A 390 9.78 -6.85 20.10
C PHE A 390 11.04 -7.46 20.75
N ARG A 391 10.90 -8.47 21.60
CA ARG A 391 11.99 -9.16 22.28
C ARG A 391 12.33 -10.50 21.64
#